data_e84f0688bc03be1461b71cb44d2b29d0
#
_entry.id   e84f0688bc03be1461b71cb44d2b29d0
#
_cell.length_a   1.000
_cell.length_b   1.000
_cell.length_c   1.000
_cell.angle_alpha   90.00
_cell.angle_beta   90.00
_cell.angle_gamma   90.00
#
_symmetry.space_group_name_H-M   'P 1'
#
loop_
_entity.id
_entity.type
_entity.pdbx_description
1 polymer ?
#
loop_
_entity_poly.entity_id
_entity_poly.type
_entity_poly.pdbx_seq_one_letter_code
_entity_poly.pdbx_strand_id
1 'polypeptide(L)'
;MTPVMQQIDAQFVTVPSRMVSRVRRDTRYTKDKTLYRANLWLFFRRARRQHESMPCYYFELHPEYWAWGCWGAWGTGEMQALRDMILHEDRLFLDAFEAVERCPEVTLAGEMYKRPKYPDAKPEYQSWLNRKEIGVDFRESEDFAPVLDGSFVGPMLETMKKLAPFYRFLLAGKERAAAGREVRL
;
A
#
# COMPACT_ATOMS: atom_id res chain seq x y z
N MET A 1 12.25 -2.04 13.18
CA MET A 1 11.45 -1.53 12.05
C MET A 1 11.62 -0.03 11.81
N THR A 2 11.33 0.85 12.79
CA THR A 2 11.31 2.32 12.62
C THR A 2 12.54 2.92 11.92
N PRO A 3 13.80 2.64 12.31
CA PRO A 3 14.96 3.24 11.64
C PRO A 3 15.07 2.90 10.15
N VAL A 4 14.66 1.68 9.78
CA VAL A 4 14.66 1.22 8.39
C VAL A 4 13.57 1.94 7.58
N MET A 5 12.37 2.05 8.14
CA MET A 5 11.26 2.73 7.47
C MET A 5 11.52 4.23 7.28
N GLN A 6 12.22 4.88 8.24
CA GLN A 6 12.64 6.27 8.10
C GLN A 6 13.71 6.50 7.00
N GLN A 7 14.45 5.46 6.59
CA GLN A 7 15.33 5.53 5.41
C GLN A 7 14.52 5.57 4.10
N ILE A 8 13.33 4.97 4.07
CA ILE A 8 12.43 5.02 2.92
C ILE A 8 11.76 6.39 2.83
N ASP A 9 11.20 6.86 3.96
CA ASP A 9 10.59 8.20 4.07
C ASP A 9 10.72 8.73 5.50
N ALA A 10 11.52 9.78 5.66
CA ALA A 10 11.78 10.43 6.97
C ALA A 10 10.51 11.07 7.57
N GLN A 11 9.45 11.28 6.76
CA GLN A 11 8.18 11.86 7.22
C GLN A 11 7.18 10.82 7.75
N PHE A 12 7.54 9.54 7.78
CA PHE A 12 6.68 8.54 8.39
C PHE A 12 6.42 8.84 9.87
N VAL A 13 5.16 8.72 10.26
CA VAL A 13 4.80 8.75 11.68
C VAL A 13 5.35 7.49 12.34
N THR A 14 6.12 7.68 13.40
CA THR A 14 6.82 6.59 14.13
C THR A 14 6.34 6.45 15.59
N VAL A 15 5.26 7.13 15.94
CA VAL A 15 4.65 7.04 17.28
C VAL A 15 3.80 5.76 17.34
N PRO A 16 4.13 4.76 18.18
CA PRO A 16 3.47 3.45 18.19
C PRO A 16 1.95 3.51 18.33
N SER A 17 1.43 4.39 19.18
CA SER A 17 -0.02 4.56 19.39
C SER A 17 -0.78 5.10 18.15
N ARG A 18 -0.05 5.63 17.15
CA ARG A 18 -0.61 6.12 15.87
C ARG A 18 -0.39 5.14 14.72
N MET A 19 0.51 4.18 14.90
CA MET A 19 0.88 3.19 13.90
C MET A 19 0.08 1.90 14.06
N VAL A 20 -0.09 1.44 15.30
CA VAL A 20 -0.73 0.16 15.61
C VAL A 20 -2.25 0.35 15.74
N SER A 21 -3.00 -0.60 15.20
CA SER A 21 -4.46 -0.64 15.35
C SER A 21 -4.83 -0.77 16.83
N ARG A 22 -5.96 -0.17 17.20
CA ARG A 22 -6.52 -0.41 18.55
C ARG A 22 -7.01 -1.83 18.65
N VAL A 23 -6.61 -2.55 19.67
CA VAL A 23 -7.08 -3.91 19.98
C VAL A 23 -8.58 -3.93 20.26
N ARG A 24 -9.09 -2.89 20.96
CA ARG A 24 -10.51 -2.78 21.30
C ARG A 24 -11.31 -2.19 20.15
N ARG A 25 -12.45 -2.82 19.83
CA ARG A 25 -13.40 -2.33 18.84
C ARG A 25 -14.23 -1.17 19.38
N ASP A 26 -14.61 -0.26 18.50
CA ASP A 26 -15.70 0.67 18.76
C ASP A 26 -17.02 -0.02 18.41
N THR A 27 -17.75 -0.45 19.46
CA THR A 27 -18.98 -1.22 19.32
C THR A 27 -20.24 -0.35 19.35
N ARG A 28 -20.10 0.99 19.42
CA ARG A 28 -21.25 1.91 19.57
C ARG A 28 -22.25 1.78 18.42
N TYR A 29 -21.78 1.62 17.20
CA TYR A 29 -22.59 1.65 15.99
C TYR A 29 -22.66 0.30 15.24
N THR A 30 -22.20 -0.81 15.86
CA THR A 30 -22.21 -2.14 15.23
C THR A 30 -23.16 -3.08 15.95
N LYS A 31 -23.78 -4.01 15.21
CA LYS A 31 -24.60 -5.09 15.79
C LYS A 31 -23.72 -6.10 16.55
N ASP A 32 -22.54 -6.37 16.03
CA ASP A 32 -21.56 -7.23 16.70
C ASP A 32 -20.92 -6.48 17.87
N LYS A 33 -21.14 -6.99 19.08
CA LYS A 33 -20.69 -6.42 20.36
C LYS A 33 -19.41 -7.07 20.90
N THR A 34 -18.71 -7.88 20.11
CA THR A 34 -17.39 -8.39 20.50
C THR A 34 -16.45 -7.23 20.82
N LEU A 35 -15.79 -7.29 21.98
CA LEU A 35 -14.99 -6.18 22.51
C LEU A 35 -13.65 -6.01 21.80
N TYR A 36 -13.12 -7.07 21.24
CA TYR A 36 -11.78 -7.11 20.65
C TYR A 36 -11.84 -7.38 19.16
N ARG A 37 -10.84 -6.87 18.43
CA ARG A 37 -10.65 -7.19 17.01
C ARG A 37 -10.04 -8.58 16.88
N ALA A 38 -10.42 -9.30 15.84
CA ALA A 38 -9.76 -10.55 15.48
C ALA A 38 -8.39 -10.33 14.83
N ASN A 39 -8.18 -9.16 14.20
CA ASN A 39 -6.96 -8.80 13.48
C ASN A 39 -6.26 -7.58 14.09
N LEU A 40 -4.97 -7.53 13.91
CA LEU A 40 -4.10 -6.42 14.31
C LEU A 40 -3.30 -5.96 13.09
N TRP A 41 -3.19 -4.64 12.91
CA TRP A 41 -2.37 -4.08 11.85
C TRP A 41 -1.49 -2.93 12.33
N LEU A 42 -0.40 -2.75 11.61
CA LEU A 42 0.60 -1.71 11.79
C LEU A 42 0.77 -0.97 10.47
N PHE A 43 0.80 0.37 10.51
CA PHE A 43 1.03 1.22 9.33
C PHE A 43 2.23 2.13 9.49
N PHE A 44 3.04 2.22 8.44
CA PHE A 44 4.01 3.28 8.22
C PHE A 44 3.51 4.19 7.11
N ARG A 45 3.17 5.42 7.46
CA ARG A 45 2.68 6.44 6.52
C ARG A 45 3.00 7.83 7.02
N ARG A 46 2.96 8.83 6.14
CA ARG A 46 3.04 10.24 6.54
C ARG A 46 1.82 10.63 7.37
N ALA A 47 1.95 11.71 8.15
CA ALA A 47 0.80 12.32 8.83
C ALA A 47 -0.27 12.68 7.80
N ARG A 48 -1.54 12.50 8.18
CA ARG A 48 -2.69 12.78 7.29
C ARG A 48 -3.68 13.72 7.97
N ARG A 49 -4.39 14.49 7.16
CA ARG A 49 -5.58 15.21 7.63
C ARG A 49 -6.73 14.20 7.87
N GLN A 50 -7.77 14.65 8.58
CA GLN A 50 -8.96 13.83 8.78
C GLN A 50 -9.56 13.41 7.42
N HIS A 51 -9.93 12.16 7.28
CA HIS A 51 -10.47 11.54 6.06
C HIS A 51 -9.55 11.50 4.83
N GLU A 52 -8.28 11.86 4.97
CA GLU A 52 -7.32 11.75 3.89
C GLU A 52 -6.67 10.36 3.89
N SER A 53 -6.66 9.68 2.73
CA SER A 53 -5.87 8.47 2.51
C SER A 53 -4.43 8.86 2.15
N MET A 54 -3.45 8.12 2.68
CA MET A 54 -2.03 8.30 2.36
C MET A 54 -1.43 6.96 1.98
N PRO A 55 -0.56 6.91 0.96
CA PRO A 55 0.24 5.71 0.70
C PRO A 55 0.93 5.24 1.97
N CYS A 56 0.95 3.94 2.18
CA CYS A 56 1.49 3.34 3.39
C CYS A 56 2.12 1.98 3.14
N TYR A 57 3.12 1.66 3.95
CA TYR A 57 3.45 0.26 4.21
C TYR A 57 2.60 -0.24 5.37
N TYR A 58 2.23 -1.50 5.31
CA TYR A 58 1.46 -2.13 6.37
C TYR A 58 1.99 -3.52 6.69
N PHE A 59 1.67 -3.97 7.88
CA PHE A 59 1.70 -5.35 8.32
C PHE A 59 0.36 -5.66 8.98
N GLU A 60 -0.22 -6.81 8.69
CA GLU A 60 -1.45 -7.30 9.29
C GLU A 60 -1.27 -8.72 9.80
N LEU A 61 -1.76 -8.95 11.00
CA LEU A 61 -1.92 -10.27 11.59
C LEU A 61 -3.41 -10.55 11.74
N HIS A 62 -3.88 -11.59 11.07
CA HIS A 62 -5.24 -12.11 11.10
C HIS A 62 -5.23 -13.55 11.64
N PRO A 63 -6.32 -14.10 12.21
CA PRO A 63 -6.37 -15.51 12.62
C PRO A 63 -6.09 -16.51 11.50
N GLU A 64 -6.39 -16.18 10.25
CA GLU A 64 -6.30 -17.06 9.10
C GLU A 64 -5.08 -16.78 8.21
N TYR A 65 -4.40 -15.65 8.40
CA TYR A 65 -3.23 -15.24 7.60
C TYR A 65 -2.44 -14.14 8.29
N TRP A 66 -1.25 -13.93 7.80
CA TRP A 66 -0.53 -12.68 8.00
C TRP A 66 -0.10 -12.11 6.65
N ALA A 67 -0.03 -10.81 6.58
CA ALA A 67 0.23 -10.10 5.33
C ALA A 67 1.01 -8.82 5.60
N TRP A 68 1.73 -8.36 4.58
CA TRP A 68 2.37 -7.06 4.56
C TRP A 68 2.49 -6.55 3.13
N GLY A 69 2.70 -5.26 2.97
CA GLY A 69 2.81 -4.69 1.63
C GLY A 69 2.89 -3.18 1.63
N CYS A 70 2.65 -2.62 0.45
CA CYS A 70 2.58 -1.19 0.21
C CYS A 70 1.33 -0.85 -0.59
N TRP A 71 0.47 0.01 -0.04
CA TRP A 71 -0.79 0.40 -0.66
C TRP A 71 -0.96 1.90 -0.81
N GLY A 72 -1.73 2.31 -1.84
CA GLY A 72 -2.13 3.68 -2.07
C GLY A 72 -3.13 3.81 -3.22
N ALA A 73 -3.49 5.05 -3.56
CA ALA A 73 -4.37 5.40 -4.67
C ALA A 73 -5.76 4.77 -4.59
N TRP A 74 -6.47 4.99 -3.48
CA TRP A 74 -7.86 4.58 -3.32
C TRP A 74 -8.88 5.53 -3.97
N GLY A 75 -8.45 6.72 -4.39
CA GLY A 75 -9.30 7.72 -5.03
C GLY A 75 -9.23 7.69 -6.55
N THR A 76 -10.37 8.00 -7.22
CA THR A 76 -10.43 8.02 -8.70
C THR A 76 -9.42 8.96 -9.33
N GLY A 77 -9.20 10.14 -8.73
CA GLY A 77 -8.22 11.12 -9.22
C GLY A 77 -6.79 10.65 -9.04
N GLU A 78 -6.48 9.98 -7.92
CA GLU A 78 -5.16 9.40 -7.66
C GLU A 78 -4.84 8.30 -8.67
N MET A 79 -5.80 7.36 -8.89
CA MET A 79 -5.63 6.32 -9.91
C MET A 79 -5.53 6.88 -11.32
N GLN A 80 -6.23 7.98 -11.65
CA GLN A 80 -6.08 8.61 -12.96
C GLN A 80 -4.67 9.20 -13.12
N ALA A 81 -4.16 9.90 -12.12
CA ALA A 81 -2.79 10.44 -12.16
C ALA A 81 -1.74 9.33 -12.33
N LEU A 82 -1.91 8.18 -11.63
CA LEU A 82 -1.02 7.03 -11.81
C LEU A 82 -1.11 6.45 -13.22
N ARG A 83 -2.31 6.32 -13.79
CA ARG A 83 -2.49 5.83 -15.17
C ARG A 83 -1.81 6.75 -16.19
N ASP A 84 -1.93 8.06 -15.99
CA ASP A 84 -1.25 9.03 -16.86
C ASP A 84 0.28 8.86 -16.78
N MET A 85 0.83 8.62 -15.59
CA MET A 85 2.26 8.31 -15.43
C MET A 85 2.65 7.00 -16.12
N ILE A 86 1.81 5.97 -16.06
CA ILE A 86 2.05 4.67 -16.73
C ILE A 86 2.05 4.84 -18.25
N LEU A 87 1.03 5.52 -18.79
CA LEU A 87 0.85 5.71 -20.23
C LEU A 87 1.98 6.55 -20.85
N HIS A 88 2.55 7.48 -20.09
CA HIS A 88 3.67 8.32 -20.53
C HIS A 88 5.04 7.75 -20.14
N GLU A 89 5.10 6.54 -19.60
CA GLU A 89 6.33 5.90 -19.14
C GLU A 89 7.19 6.81 -18.24
N ASP A 90 6.50 7.50 -17.31
CA ASP A 90 7.16 8.38 -16.36
C ASP A 90 8.24 7.61 -15.58
N ARG A 91 9.37 8.27 -15.30
CA ARG A 91 10.50 7.63 -14.63
C ARG A 91 10.13 6.99 -13.29
N LEU A 92 9.25 7.64 -12.52
CA LEU A 92 8.79 7.07 -11.23
C LEU A 92 7.99 5.79 -11.42
N PHE A 93 7.21 5.69 -12.51
CA PHE A 93 6.52 4.44 -12.86
C PHE A 93 7.51 3.35 -13.27
N LEU A 94 8.46 3.66 -14.15
CA LEU A 94 9.43 2.66 -14.61
C LEU A 94 10.27 2.11 -13.45
N ASP A 95 10.72 2.97 -12.53
CA ASP A 95 11.43 2.57 -11.33
C ASP A 95 10.55 1.70 -10.41
N ALA A 96 9.26 2.01 -10.30
CA ALA A 96 8.29 1.23 -9.52
C ALA A 96 8.02 -0.14 -10.16
N PHE A 97 7.85 -0.17 -11.47
CA PHE A 97 7.64 -1.40 -12.24
C PHE A 97 8.81 -2.36 -12.05
N GLU A 98 10.03 -1.88 -12.28
CA GLU A 98 11.25 -2.67 -12.09
C GLU A 98 11.42 -3.14 -10.63
N ALA A 99 11.07 -2.30 -9.65
CA ALA A 99 11.16 -2.66 -8.24
C ALA A 99 10.20 -3.81 -7.88
N VAL A 100 8.99 -3.81 -8.43
CA VAL A 100 8.02 -4.90 -8.20
C VAL A 100 8.47 -6.19 -8.89
N GLU A 101 8.93 -6.12 -10.14
CA GLU A 101 9.46 -7.29 -10.86
C GLU A 101 10.66 -7.97 -10.16
N ARG A 102 11.45 -7.19 -9.41
CA ARG A 102 12.58 -7.70 -8.62
C ARG A 102 12.20 -8.29 -7.27
N CYS A 103 10.94 -8.25 -6.90
CA CYS A 103 10.41 -8.75 -5.62
C CYS A 103 9.35 -9.83 -5.85
N PRO A 104 9.76 -11.07 -6.27
CA PRO A 104 8.82 -12.13 -6.61
C PRO A 104 7.98 -12.63 -5.42
N GLU A 105 8.38 -12.28 -4.20
CA GLU A 105 7.64 -12.58 -2.97
C GLU A 105 6.37 -11.75 -2.81
N VAL A 106 6.20 -10.63 -3.53
CA VAL A 106 4.98 -9.82 -3.50
C VAL A 106 4.24 -9.91 -4.82
N THR A 107 2.94 -9.69 -4.76
CA THR A 107 2.06 -9.64 -5.92
C THR A 107 1.40 -8.27 -6.05
N LEU A 108 1.24 -7.81 -7.29
CA LEU A 108 0.47 -6.60 -7.56
C LEU A 108 -1.01 -6.84 -7.19
N ALA A 109 -1.56 -6.02 -6.31
CA ALA A 109 -2.86 -6.18 -5.69
C ALA A 109 -3.82 -5.03 -6.01
N GLY A 110 -5.10 -5.23 -5.73
CA GLY A 110 -6.20 -4.30 -5.99
C GLY A 110 -7.25 -4.91 -6.94
N GLU A 111 -8.46 -4.41 -6.85
CA GLU A 111 -9.58 -4.91 -7.66
C GLU A 111 -9.41 -4.53 -9.13
N MET A 112 -9.60 -5.49 -10.03
CA MET A 112 -9.52 -5.28 -11.48
C MET A 112 -10.86 -4.83 -12.05
N TYR A 113 -10.83 -3.98 -13.09
CA TYR A 113 -12.00 -3.75 -13.92
C TYR A 113 -12.34 -5.00 -14.73
N LYS A 114 -13.64 -5.30 -14.88
CA LYS A 114 -14.12 -6.42 -15.70
C LYS A 114 -13.77 -6.29 -17.19
N ARG A 115 -13.63 -5.07 -17.68
CA ARG A 115 -13.23 -4.76 -19.06
C ARG A 115 -12.01 -3.85 -19.05
N PRO A 116 -10.98 -4.13 -19.86
CA PRO A 116 -9.82 -3.25 -19.97
C PRO A 116 -10.22 -1.83 -20.35
N LYS A 117 -9.66 -0.85 -19.66
CA LYS A 117 -9.89 0.57 -19.96
C LYS A 117 -8.91 1.12 -20.99
N TYR A 118 -7.77 0.46 -21.15
CA TYR A 118 -6.67 0.90 -22.02
C TYR A 118 -6.20 -0.29 -22.88
N PRO A 119 -7.04 -0.82 -23.79
CA PRO A 119 -6.75 -2.04 -24.54
C PRO A 119 -5.50 -1.90 -25.44
N ASP A 120 -5.22 -0.68 -25.92
CA ASP A 120 -4.10 -0.38 -26.83
C ASP A 120 -2.77 -0.10 -26.11
N ALA A 121 -2.78 -0.11 -24.78
CA ALA A 121 -1.55 0.05 -23.99
C ALA A 121 -0.72 -1.23 -23.99
N LYS A 122 0.59 -1.10 -23.71
CA LYS A 122 1.52 -2.24 -23.65
C LYS A 122 0.99 -3.39 -22.79
N PRO A 123 1.11 -4.64 -23.25
CA PRO A 123 0.59 -5.81 -22.53
C PRO A 123 1.08 -5.91 -21.09
N GLU A 124 2.36 -5.61 -20.84
CA GLU A 124 2.99 -5.65 -19.52
C GLU A 124 2.39 -4.62 -18.54
N TYR A 125 1.79 -3.53 -19.04
CA TYR A 125 1.18 -2.49 -18.21
C TYR A 125 -0.31 -2.72 -17.93
N GLN A 126 -0.96 -3.69 -18.58
CA GLN A 126 -2.39 -3.95 -18.46
C GLN A 126 -2.79 -4.27 -17.01
N SER A 127 -1.97 -5.04 -16.30
CA SER A 127 -2.21 -5.39 -14.89
C SER A 127 -2.17 -4.17 -13.95
N TRP A 128 -1.44 -3.12 -14.29
CA TRP A 128 -1.35 -1.85 -13.55
C TRP A 128 -2.50 -0.91 -13.90
N LEU A 129 -2.77 -0.74 -15.20
CA LEU A 129 -3.76 0.21 -15.73
C LEU A 129 -5.19 -0.16 -15.37
N ASN A 130 -5.49 -1.46 -15.30
CA ASN A 130 -6.86 -1.97 -15.15
C ASN A 130 -7.28 -2.22 -13.70
N ARG A 131 -6.55 -1.67 -12.72
CA ARG A 131 -6.94 -1.72 -11.32
C ARG A 131 -7.79 -0.52 -10.91
N LYS A 132 -8.73 -0.73 -9.98
CA LYS A 132 -9.54 0.33 -9.36
C LYS A 132 -8.76 1.05 -8.26
N GLU A 133 -7.89 0.33 -7.60
CA GLU A 133 -6.95 0.72 -6.56
C GLU A 133 -5.67 -0.11 -6.74
N ILE A 134 -4.55 0.32 -6.21
CA ILE A 134 -3.28 -0.37 -6.45
C ILE A 134 -2.44 -0.48 -5.19
N GLY A 135 -1.89 -1.66 -4.99
CA GLY A 135 -0.93 -2.03 -3.97
C GLY A 135 -0.06 -3.19 -4.40
N VAL A 136 0.86 -3.56 -3.55
CA VAL A 136 1.62 -4.81 -3.62
C VAL A 136 1.54 -5.50 -2.27
N ASP A 137 1.26 -6.81 -2.28
CA ASP A 137 1.05 -7.61 -1.10
C ASP A 137 1.87 -8.90 -1.10
N PHE A 138 2.42 -9.21 0.06
CA PHE A 138 2.75 -10.56 0.51
C PHE A 138 1.63 -11.07 1.42
N ARG A 139 1.25 -12.32 1.26
CA ARG A 139 0.29 -12.99 2.15
C ARG A 139 0.67 -14.44 2.36
N GLU A 140 0.59 -14.88 3.63
CA GLU A 140 0.83 -16.25 4.05
C GLU A 140 -0.32 -16.72 4.94
N SER A 141 -0.84 -17.92 4.70
CA SER A 141 -2.01 -18.48 5.41
C SER A 141 -1.75 -19.85 6.06
N GLU A 142 -0.63 -20.49 5.77
CA GLU A 142 -0.32 -21.83 6.25
C GLU A 142 0.77 -21.82 7.34
N ASP A 143 1.82 -21.02 7.14
CA ASP A 143 2.96 -20.96 8.06
C ASP A 143 2.97 -19.66 8.89
N PHE A 144 2.67 -19.79 10.19
CA PHE A 144 2.75 -18.71 11.18
C PHE A 144 4.05 -18.71 12.00
N ALA A 145 4.92 -19.72 11.84
CA ALA A 145 6.13 -19.80 12.63
C ALA A 145 7.01 -18.54 12.52
N PRO A 146 7.24 -17.94 11.32
CA PRO A 146 8.03 -16.72 11.20
C PRO A 146 7.46 -15.53 11.97
N VAL A 147 6.12 -15.46 12.12
CA VAL A 147 5.48 -14.38 12.91
C VAL A 147 5.67 -14.62 14.41
N LEU A 148 5.59 -15.87 14.85
CA LEU A 148 5.71 -16.24 16.27
C LEU A 148 7.14 -16.05 16.79
N ASP A 149 8.15 -16.33 15.98
CA ASP A 149 9.56 -16.17 16.36
C ASP A 149 10.18 -14.82 15.93
N GLY A 150 9.45 -14.05 15.10
CA GLY A 150 9.88 -12.76 14.60
C GLY A 150 10.88 -12.80 13.44
N SER A 151 11.19 -13.98 12.88
CA SER A 151 12.17 -14.15 11.79
C SER A 151 11.74 -13.47 10.50
N PHE A 152 10.44 -13.24 10.29
CA PHE A 152 9.90 -12.53 9.12
C PHE A 152 10.33 -11.06 9.03
N VAL A 153 10.69 -10.42 10.15
CA VAL A 153 10.91 -8.96 10.22
C VAL A 153 12.07 -8.52 9.32
N GLY A 154 13.18 -9.22 9.34
CA GLY A 154 14.36 -8.90 8.52
C GLY A 154 14.05 -8.96 7.02
N PRO A 155 13.64 -10.11 6.48
CA PRO A 155 13.26 -10.26 5.07
C PRO A 155 12.21 -9.26 4.62
N MET A 156 11.13 -9.08 5.40
CA MET A 156 10.08 -8.11 5.10
C MET A 156 10.64 -6.69 4.95
N LEU A 157 11.48 -6.23 5.88
CA LEU A 157 12.05 -4.88 5.83
C LEU A 157 13.00 -4.69 4.64
N GLU A 158 13.76 -5.71 4.26
CA GLU A 158 14.61 -5.65 3.07
C GLU A 158 13.78 -5.54 1.78
N THR A 159 12.68 -6.29 1.67
CA THR A 159 11.75 -6.15 0.53
C THR A 159 11.04 -4.79 0.55
N MET A 160 10.60 -4.30 1.70
CA MET A 160 10.02 -2.96 1.80
C MET A 160 10.98 -1.85 1.34
N LYS A 161 12.29 -1.98 1.60
CA LYS A 161 13.30 -1.05 1.04
C LYS A 161 13.38 -1.13 -0.49
N LYS A 162 13.41 -2.35 -1.05
CA LYS A 162 13.41 -2.55 -2.51
C LYS A 162 12.17 -1.96 -3.16
N LEU A 163 11.02 -1.99 -2.47
CA LEU A 163 9.76 -1.41 -2.91
C LEU A 163 9.65 0.12 -2.68
N ALA A 164 10.69 0.80 -2.20
CA ALA A 164 10.65 2.25 -2.02
C ALA A 164 10.33 3.04 -3.32
N PRO A 165 10.76 2.61 -4.54
CA PRO A 165 10.31 3.24 -5.78
C PRO A 165 8.80 3.13 -5.99
N PHE A 166 8.17 1.98 -5.68
CA PHE A 166 6.73 1.80 -5.76
C PHE A 166 5.98 2.77 -4.82
N TYR A 167 6.43 2.90 -3.57
CA TYR A 167 5.87 3.87 -2.63
C TYR A 167 5.96 5.32 -3.17
N ARG A 168 7.11 5.71 -3.74
CA ARG A 168 7.31 7.04 -4.34
C ARG A 168 6.38 7.28 -5.53
N PHE A 169 6.15 6.28 -6.36
CA PHE A 169 5.18 6.34 -7.45
C PHE A 169 3.76 6.61 -6.92
N LEU A 170 3.30 5.88 -5.90
CA LEU A 170 2.00 6.10 -5.25
C LEU A 170 1.88 7.52 -4.68
N LEU A 171 2.93 7.99 -4.02
CA LEU A 171 2.97 9.31 -3.42
C LEU A 171 2.88 10.42 -4.48
N ALA A 172 3.61 10.29 -5.58
CA ALA A 172 3.56 11.22 -6.70
C ALA A 172 2.17 11.26 -7.35
N GLY A 173 1.50 10.11 -7.50
CA GLY A 173 0.13 10.05 -8.00
C GLY A 173 -0.84 10.86 -7.14
N LYS A 174 -0.70 10.75 -5.80
CA LYS A 174 -1.48 11.54 -4.86
C LYS A 174 -1.21 13.04 -4.97
N GLU A 175 0.06 13.44 -5.03
CA GLU A 175 0.48 14.84 -5.15
C GLU A 175 -0.02 15.46 -6.45
N ARG A 176 0.10 14.75 -7.59
CA ARG A 176 -0.42 15.18 -8.89
C ARG A 176 -1.95 15.32 -8.90
N ALA A 177 -2.66 14.39 -8.28
CA ALA A 177 -4.11 14.46 -8.15
C ALA A 177 -4.57 15.65 -7.30
N ALA A 178 -3.81 16.05 -6.28
CA ALA A 178 -4.07 17.23 -5.47
C ALA A 178 -3.86 18.52 -6.28
N ALA A 179 -2.72 18.65 -6.97
CA ALA A 179 -2.41 19.80 -7.82
C ALA A 179 -3.46 19.99 -8.95
N GLY A 180 -3.93 18.90 -9.57
CA GLY A 180 -4.96 18.97 -10.61
C GLY A 180 -6.34 19.39 -10.10
N ARG A 181 -6.60 19.32 -8.80
CA ARG A 181 -7.83 19.84 -8.16
C ARG A 181 -7.75 21.34 -7.90
N GLU A 182 -6.60 21.84 -7.49
CA GLU A 182 -6.38 23.28 -7.23
C GLU A 182 -6.48 24.14 -8.50
N VAL A 183 -6.09 23.59 -9.65
CA VAL A 183 -6.17 24.29 -10.97
C VAL A 183 -7.63 24.38 -11.50
N ARG A 184 -8.56 23.57 -11.00
CA ARG A 184 -9.96 23.54 -11.45
C ARG A 184 -10.93 24.38 -10.60
N LEU A 185 -10.46 25.00 -9.56
CA LEU A 185 -11.19 25.94 -8.68
C LEU A 185 -10.85 27.39 -9.02
#